data_a5e64a929aa1f8847a6cdb64cd327a51
#
_entry.id   a5e64a929aa1f8847a6cdb64cd327a51
#
_cell.length_a   1.000
_cell.length_b   1.000
_cell.length_c   1.000
_cell.angle_alpha   90.00
_cell.angle_beta   90.00
_cell.angle_gamma   90.00
#
_symmetry.space_group_name_H-M   'P 1'
#
loop_
_entity.id
_entity.type
_entity.pdbx_description
1 polymer ?
#
loop_
_entity_poly.entity_id
_entity_poly.type
_entity_poly.pdbx_seq_one_letter_code
_entity_poly.pdbx_strand_id
1 'polypeptide(L)'
;MSYATFDAIKIGIASPEMIREWSYGEVKKPETINYRTLKPERDGLFCERIFGPTKDWECHCGKYKKIRYKGKICDRCGVEVTRAKVRRERMGHIELATPVSHIWYFKGIPSRMGLLLDISPRILEKVLYFAAYIVTDPGETPLMRNQILSEKEYRDMREKYEDDFDAGMGAEAVKKLLQQIDLESLSEQLHAELKSASGQKKARIVKRLEVVDAFRISGNKPEWMIIDVLPVIPPEIRPMVQLDGGRFATSDLNDLYRRVINRNNRLKRLIQLNAPDIIVRNEKRMLQEAVDALIDNGRRGRAVTGANNRALKSLSDMLKGKQGRFRQNLLGKRVDYSGRSVICVGPELKIYQCGVPKEMALELFRPFIMKKLVEDGAANNIKSAKKMVDKGRTEVWDCLLYTSDAADEL
;
A
#
# COMPACT_ATOMS: atom_id res chain seq x y z
N MET A 1 -15.65 -21.97 6.34
CA MET A 1 -15.15 -20.72 5.72
C MET A 1 -15.39 -20.85 4.23
N SER A 2 -16.22 -20.03 3.64
CA SER A 2 -16.33 -19.97 2.19
C SER A 2 -15.06 -19.27 1.70
N TYR A 3 -14.14 -19.98 1.10
CA TYR A 3 -13.08 -19.39 0.31
C TYR A 3 -13.74 -18.90 -0.98
N ALA A 4 -13.59 -17.61 -1.29
CA ALA A 4 -13.97 -17.14 -2.61
C ALA A 4 -13.05 -17.86 -3.63
N THR A 5 -13.62 -18.77 -4.39
CA THR A 5 -12.92 -19.40 -5.51
C THR A 5 -12.91 -18.39 -6.67
N PHE A 6 -11.73 -18.13 -7.21
CA PHE A 6 -11.54 -17.27 -8.38
C PHE A 6 -10.49 -17.91 -9.30
N ASP A 7 -10.66 -17.76 -10.59
CA ASP A 7 -9.75 -18.33 -11.60
C ASP A 7 -8.66 -17.34 -12.01
N ALA A 8 -8.91 -16.03 -11.83
CA ALA A 8 -7.98 -15.00 -12.24
C ALA A 8 -8.03 -13.77 -11.33
N ILE A 9 -6.93 -13.01 -11.31
CA ILE A 9 -6.81 -11.71 -10.66
C ILE A 9 -6.56 -10.66 -11.72
N LYS A 10 -7.40 -9.62 -11.77
CA LYS A 10 -7.22 -8.45 -12.64
C LYS A 10 -6.60 -7.32 -11.85
N ILE A 11 -5.50 -6.76 -12.38
CA ILE A 11 -4.85 -5.56 -11.81
C ILE A 11 -5.27 -4.37 -12.67
N GLY A 12 -5.74 -3.31 -12.03
CA GLY A 12 -6.17 -2.07 -12.70
C GLY A 12 -5.95 -0.85 -11.82
N ILE A 13 -6.29 0.32 -12.35
CA ILE A 13 -6.28 1.57 -11.60
C ILE A 13 -7.68 1.75 -10.97
N ALA A 14 -7.73 2.05 -9.68
CA ALA A 14 -8.98 2.28 -8.99
C ALA A 14 -9.51 3.69 -9.24
N SER A 15 -10.80 3.79 -9.57
CA SER A 15 -11.49 5.07 -9.61
C SER A 15 -11.81 5.59 -8.20
N PRO A 16 -12.05 6.90 -8.01
CA PRO A 16 -12.48 7.46 -6.73
C PRO A 16 -13.76 6.79 -6.19
N GLU A 17 -14.70 6.44 -7.07
CA GLU A 17 -15.96 5.77 -6.75
C GLU A 17 -15.69 4.37 -6.21
N MET A 18 -14.83 3.59 -6.88
CA MET A 18 -14.45 2.25 -6.41
C MET A 18 -13.78 2.29 -5.03
N ILE A 19 -12.95 3.29 -4.76
CA ILE A 19 -12.31 3.44 -3.44
C ILE A 19 -13.34 3.73 -2.37
N ARG A 20 -14.35 4.56 -2.65
CA ARG A 20 -15.46 4.83 -1.73
C ARG A 20 -16.33 3.60 -1.50
N GLU A 21 -16.57 2.81 -2.54
CA GLU A 21 -17.32 1.55 -2.45
C GLU A 21 -16.61 0.51 -1.57
N TRP A 22 -15.29 0.38 -1.69
CA TRP A 22 -14.50 -0.53 -0.83
C TRP A 22 -14.41 -0.07 0.62
N SER A 23 -14.63 1.22 0.87
CA SER A 23 -14.41 1.84 2.17
C SER A 23 -15.63 1.72 3.08
N TYR A 24 -15.38 1.42 4.33
CA TYR A 24 -16.37 1.42 5.41
C TYR A 24 -16.54 2.79 6.10
N GLY A 25 -15.77 3.80 5.69
CA GLY A 25 -15.89 5.16 6.18
C GLY A 25 -14.65 6.03 6.03
N GLU A 26 -14.84 7.34 6.21
CA GLU A 26 -13.78 8.34 6.09
C GLU A 26 -12.97 8.44 7.39
N VAL A 27 -11.65 8.39 7.26
CA VAL A 27 -10.71 8.64 8.37
C VAL A 27 -10.38 10.13 8.39
N LYS A 28 -10.88 10.83 9.42
CA LYS A 28 -10.75 12.30 9.57
C LYS A 28 -9.64 12.72 10.51
N LYS A 29 -9.31 11.87 11.47
CA LYS A 29 -8.39 12.20 12.56
C LYS A 29 -7.08 11.44 12.45
N PRO A 30 -5.94 12.09 12.76
CA PRO A 30 -4.62 11.47 12.74
C PRO A 30 -4.36 10.56 13.93
N GLU A 31 -5.19 10.62 14.97
CA GLU A 31 -5.06 9.84 16.20
C GLU A 31 -5.24 8.35 15.92
N THR A 32 -4.46 7.54 16.64
CA THR A 32 -4.48 6.08 16.54
C THR A 32 -5.28 5.46 17.68
N ILE A 33 -4.75 5.57 18.89
CA ILE A 33 -5.36 5.05 20.12
C ILE A 33 -5.31 6.13 21.22
N ASN A 34 -6.22 6.02 22.16
CA ASN A 34 -6.15 6.78 23.39
C ASN A 34 -5.17 6.10 24.36
N TYR A 35 -4.06 6.74 24.68
CA TYR A 35 -3.00 6.16 25.51
C TYR A 35 -3.44 5.87 26.97
N ARG A 36 -4.50 6.52 27.46
CA ARG A 36 -5.04 6.26 28.80
C ARG A 36 -5.93 5.03 28.83
N THR A 37 -6.82 4.89 27.82
CA THR A 37 -7.81 3.82 27.77
C THR A 37 -7.38 2.63 26.91
N LEU A 38 -6.30 2.78 26.13
CA LEU A 38 -5.78 1.83 25.15
C LEU A 38 -6.81 1.46 24.06
N LYS A 39 -7.88 2.24 23.93
CA LYS A 39 -8.93 2.03 22.94
C LYS A 39 -8.67 2.87 21.70
N PRO A 40 -9.07 2.37 20.50
CA PRO A 40 -9.01 3.13 19.26
C PRO A 40 -9.83 4.43 19.33
N GLU A 41 -9.26 5.53 18.84
CA GLU A 41 -9.98 6.79 18.74
C GLU A 41 -11.03 6.78 17.64
N ARG A 42 -12.13 7.48 17.87
CA ARG A 42 -13.21 7.61 16.90
C ARG A 42 -12.76 8.42 15.69
N ASP A 43 -13.10 7.95 14.50
CA ASP A 43 -12.76 8.53 13.19
C ASP A 43 -11.24 8.65 12.94
N GLY A 44 -10.44 7.95 13.76
CA GLY A 44 -8.99 7.83 13.62
C GLY A 44 -8.55 6.62 12.81
N LEU A 45 -7.23 6.44 12.70
CA LEU A 45 -6.60 5.38 11.90
C LEU A 45 -6.92 3.93 12.36
N PHE A 46 -7.40 3.74 13.60
CA PHE A 46 -7.78 2.44 14.16
C PHE A 46 -9.27 2.36 14.56
N CYS A 47 -10.09 3.31 14.12
CA CYS A 47 -11.50 3.43 14.48
C CYS A 47 -12.26 2.11 14.31
N GLU A 48 -12.95 1.68 15.39
CA GLU A 48 -13.73 0.44 15.36
C GLU A 48 -15.01 0.56 14.53
N ARG A 49 -15.53 1.77 14.35
CA ARG A 49 -16.70 2.02 13.51
C ARG A 49 -16.38 1.77 12.04
N ILE A 50 -15.18 2.15 11.59
CA ILE A 50 -14.74 2.00 10.20
C ILE A 50 -14.19 0.59 9.96
N PHE A 51 -13.26 0.15 10.80
CA PHE A 51 -12.49 -1.07 10.56
C PHE A 51 -13.01 -2.30 11.31
N GLY A 52 -14.00 -2.14 12.16
CA GLY A 52 -14.56 -3.22 12.97
C GLY A 52 -14.02 -3.29 14.40
N PRO A 53 -14.62 -4.14 15.24
CA PRO A 53 -14.31 -4.24 16.66
C PRO A 53 -12.92 -4.86 16.91
N THR A 54 -12.30 -4.51 18.04
CA THR A 54 -11.01 -5.09 18.48
C THR A 54 -11.16 -6.45 19.14
N LYS A 55 -12.35 -6.76 19.68
CA LYS A 55 -12.67 -8.05 20.29
C LYS A 55 -13.83 -8.71 19.55
N ASP A 56 -13.80 -10.02 19.45
CA ASP A 56 -14.86 -10.80 18.82
C ASP A 56 -16.19 -10.55 19.52
N TRP A 57 -17.21 -10.20 18.72
CA TRP A 57 -18.60 -10.07 19.16
C TRP A 57 -18.83 -9.01 20.25
N GLU A 58 -17.95 -8.00 20.36
CA GLU A 58 -18.07 -6.93 21.34
C GLU A 58 -18.04 -5.56 20.64
N CYS A 59 -19.00 -4.66 20.93
CA CYS A 59 -18.94 -3.29 20.46
C CYS A 59 -18.02 -2.42 21.34
N HIS A 60 -17.58 -1.28 20.84
CA HIS A 60 -16.64 -0.36 21.53
C HIS A 60 -17.09 0.04 22.94
N CYS A 61 -18.37 0.35 23.12
CA CYS A 61 -18.93 0.79 24.42
C CYS A 61 -19.27 -0.38 25.37
N GLY A 62 -19.19 -1.63 24.90
CA GLY A 62 -19.49 -2.81 25.71
C GLY A 62 -20.97 -3.11 25.95
N LYS A 63 -21.89 -2.37 25.29
CA LYS A 63 -23.35 -2.60 25.40
C LYS A 63 -23.74 -3.99 24.84
N TYR A 64 -23.17 -4.38 23.74
CA TYR A 64 -23.39 -5.66 23.10
C TYR A 64 -22.11 -6.49 23.15
N LYS A 65 -22.17 -7.69 23.79
CA LYS A 65 -21.02 -8.58 24.05
C LYS A 65 -21.46 -10.01 23.83
N LYS A 66 -21.91 -10.51 22.86
CA LYS A 66 -22.14 -11.93 22.60
C LYS A 66 -22.49 -12.16 21.13
N ILE A 67 -22.25 -13.37 20.66
CA ILE A 67 -22.53 -13.82 19.29
C ILE A 67 -23.99 -13.66 18.87
N ARG A 68 -24.94 -13.68 19.82
CA ARG A 68 -26.38 -13.47 19.56
C ARG A 68 -26.69 -12.10 18.92
N TYR A 69 -25.79 -11.13 19.06
CA TYR A 69 -25.93 -9.80 18.48
C TYR A 69 -25.15 -9.64 17.17
N LYS A 70 -24.75 -10.75 16.54
CA LYS A 70 -24.01 -10.74 15.25
C LYS A 70 -24.70 -9.85 14.22
N GLY A 71 -23.93 -8.96 13.57
CA GLY A 71 -24.38 -8.04 12.53
C GLY A 71 -25.16 -6.81 13.03
N LYS A 72 -25.42 -6.72 14.35
CA LYS A 72 -26.10 -5.55 14.91
C LYS A 72 -25.15 -4.36 15.00
N ILE A 73 -25.55 -3.21 14.50
CA ILE A 73 -24.84 -1.95 14.68
C ILE A 73 -25.28 -1.34 16.01
N CYS A 74 -24.32 -1.02 16.86
CA CYS A 74 -24.59 -0.44 18.17
C CYS A 74 -25.11 1.00 18.02
N ASP A 75 -26.29 1.28 18.53
CA ASP A 75 -26.94 2.59 18.56
C ASP A 75 -26.13 3.66 19.31
N ARG A 76 -25.33 3.26 20.32
CA ARG A 76 -24.52 4.17 21.13
C ARG A 76 -23.17 4.53 20.50
N CYS A 77 -22.42 3.52 19.98
CA CYS A 77 -21.06 3.73 19.49
C CYS A 77 -20.92 3.55 17.97
N GLY A 78 -21.97 3.07 17.27
CA GLY A 78 -21.98 2.86 15.83
C GLY A 78 -21.10 1.71 15.34
N VAL A 79 -20.56 0.87 16.24
CA VAL A 79 -19.71 -0.26 15.89
C VAL A 79 -20.59 -1.49 15.62
N GLU A 80 -20.32 -2.17 14.52
CA GLU A 80 -20.97 -3.43 14.18
C GLU A 80 -20.42 -4.56 15.02
N VAL A 81 -21.30 -5.41 15.56
CA VAL A 81 -20.93 -6.59 16.35
C VAL A 81 -20.55 -7.74 15.40
N THR A 82 -19.26 -7.91 15.16
CA THR A 82 -18.73 -8.94 14.27
C THR A 82 -17.41 -9.49 14.83
N ARG A 83 -16.75 -10.39 14.10
CA ARG A 83 -15.45 -10.91 14.49
C ARG A 83 -14.36 -9.85 14.31
N ALA A 84 -13.37 -9.83 15.20
CA ALA A 84 -12.20 -8.95 15.09
C ALA A 84 -11.41 -9.15 13.79
N LYS A 85 -11.48 -10.36 13.18
CA LYS A 85 -10.81 -10.67 11.90
C LYS A 85 -11.13 -9.68 10.78
N VAL A 86 -12.31 -9.04 10.80
CA VAL A 86 -12.68 -8.03 9.76
C VAL A 86 -11.73 -6.83 9.75
N ARG A 87 -11.00 -6.55 10.83
CA ARG A 87 -9.97 -5.51 10.90
C ARG A 87 -8.77 -5.78 9.98
N ARG A 88 -8.65 -6.98 9.46
CA ARG A 88 -7.67 -7.36 8.44
C ARG A 88 -8.17 -7.12 7.01
N GLU A 89 -9.47 -7.00 6.84
CA GLU A 89 -10.13 -6.99 5.53
C GLU A 89 -10.73 -5.62 5.18
N ARG A 90 -11.27 -4.90 6.19
CA ARG A 90 -11.98 -3.63 5.98
C ARG A 90 -11.03 -2.49 5.69
N MET A 91 -11.32 -1.78 4.60
CA MET A 91 -10.62 -0.56 4.20
C MET A 91 -11.38 0.68 4.65
N GLY A 92 -10.65 1.78 4.85
CA GLY A 92 -11.17 3.13 4.97
C GLY A 92 -10.69 4.00 3.82
N HIS A 93 -11.03 5.28 3.85
CA HIS A 93 -10.56 6.26 2.89
C HIS A 93 -10.31 7.62 3.54
N ILE A 94 -9.58 8.47 2.84
CA ILE A 94 -9.36 9.89 3.18
C ILE A 94 -9.78 10.71 1.98
N GLU A 95 -10.77 11.62 2.16
CA GLU A 95 -11.14 12.61 1.15
C GLU A 95 -10.09 13.72 1.13
N LEU A 96 -9.37 13.81 0.02
CA LEU A 96 -8.34 14.84 -0.15
C LEU A 96 -8.98 16.20 -0.45
N ALA A 97 -8.42 17.25 0.14
CA ALA A 97 -8.86 18.64 -0.08
C ALA A 97 -8.51 19.16 -1.49
N THR A 98 -7.54 18.55 -2.12
CA THR A 98 -7.13 18.82 -3.50
C THR A 98 -6.65 17.51 -4.14
N PRO A 99 -6.86 17.33 -5.45
CA PRO A 99 -6.30 16.19 -6.17
C PRO A 99 -4.79 16.10 -6.03
N VAL A 100 -4.26 14.89 -5.99
CA VAL A 100 -2.83 14.58 -5.84
C VAL A 100 -2.40 13.61 -6.92
N SER A 101 -1.26 13.85 -7.56
CA SER A 101 -0.71 12.96 -8.58
C SER A 101 -0.14 11.67 -7.96
N HIS A 102 -0.42 10.53 -8.57
CA HIS A 102 0.18 9.26 -8.16
C HIS A 102 1.62 9.16 -8.66
N ILE A 103 2.57 9.07 -7.75
CA ILE A 103 4.01 9.13 -8.05
C ILE A 103 4.51 8.03 -9.00
N TRP A 104 3.90 6.85 -9.02
CA TRP A 104 4.29 5.76 -9.92
C TRP A 104 4.09 6.12 -11.39
N TYR A 105 2.99 6.82 -11.71
CA TYR A 105 2.68 7.20 -13.10
C TYR A 105 3.41 8.46 -13.55
N PHE A 106 3.83 9.28 -12.59
CA PHE A 106 4.62 10.48 -12.82
C PHE A 106 6.13 10.19 -12.90
N LYS A 107 6.72 9.57 -11.85
CA LYS A 107 8.17 9.28 -11.73
C LYS A 107 8.58 7.91 -12.24
N GLY A 108 7.68 7.16 -12.88
CA GLY A 108 8.03 5.95 -13.62
C GLY A 108 9.00 6.23 -14.76
N ILE A 109 9.74 5.23 -15.20
CA ILE A 109 10.62 5.31 -16.37
C ILE A 109 10.13 4.27 -17.40
N PRO A 110 9.50 4.71 -18.49
CA PRO A 110 9.11 6.08 -18.82
C PRO A 110 7.91 6.59 -18.01
N SER A 111 7.75 7.94 -17.90
CA SER A 111 6.59 8.56 -17.25
C SER A 111 5.32 8.34 -18.06
N ARG A 112 4.33 7.64 -17.49
CA ARG A 112 3.06 7.35 -18.18
C ARG A 112 2.25 8.62 -18.44
N MET A 113 2.15 9.51 -17.44
CA MET A 113 1.50 10.83 -17.60
C MET A 113 2.21 11.68 -18.67
N GLY A 114 3.55 11.70 -18.63
CA GLY A 114 4.33 12.46 -19.59
C GLY A 114 4.14 11.97 -21.04
N LEU A 115 4.01 10.67 -21.26
CA LEU A 115 3.74 10.08 -22.58
C LEU A 115 2.33 10.39 -23.09
N LEU A 116 1.31 10.32 -22.22
CA LEU A 116 -0.07 10.65 -22.60
C LEU A 116 -0.22 12.11 -22.97
N LEU A 117 0.28 13.02 -22.14
CA LEU A 117 0.20 14.46 -22.35
C LEU A 117 1.20 15.02 -23.38
N ASP A 118 2.16 14.19 -23.80
CA ASP A 118 3.32 14.60 -24.61
C ASP A 118 4.18 15.70 -23.97
N ILE A 119 4.29 15.65 -22.64
CA ILE A 119 5.05 16.62 -21.84
C ILE A 119 6.27 15.94 -21.23
N SER A 120 7.41 16.63 -21.25
CA SER A 120 8.63 16.09 -20.61
C SER A 120 8.45 15.95 -19.09
N PRO A 121 9.00 14.89 -18.47
CA PRO A 121 8.88 14.67 -17.03
C PRO A 121 9.41 15.84 -16.17
N ARG A 122 10.42 16.56 -16.65
CA ARG A 122 10.98 17.73 -15.95
C ARG A 122 9.99 18.91 -15.91
N ILE A 123 9.28 19.12 -17.00
CA ILE A 123 8.24 20.15 -17.10
C ILE A 123 7.04 19.77 -16.25
N LEU A 124 6.56 18.53 -16.36
CA LEU A 124 5.46 18.02 -15.58
C LEU A 124 5.74 18.10 -14.06
N GLU A 125 7.00 17.88 -13.64
CA GLU A 125 7.41 18.08 -12.26
C GLU A 125 7.23 19.51 -11.77
N LYS A 126 7.60 20.50 -12.58
CA LYS A 126 7.42 21.92 -12.24
C LYS A 126 5.94 22.26 -12.01
N VAL A 127 5.07 21.72 -12.85
CA VAL A 127 3.61 21.94 -12.74
C VAL A 127 3.06 21.27 -11.49
N LEU A 128 3.32 19.97 -11.29
CA LEU A 128 2.79 19.18 -10.18
C LEU A 128 3.20 19.70 -8.81
N TYR A 129 4.41 20.31 -8.71
CA TYR A 129 4.93 20.85 -7.45
C TYR A 129 4.84 22.38 -7.36
N PHE A 130 3.91 22.99 -8.10
CA PHE A 130 3.55 24.39 -7.99
C PHE A 130 4.69 25.38 -8.30
N ALA A 131 5.59 25.03 -9.23
CA ALA A 131 6.68 25.89 -9.68
C ALA A 131 6.39 26.58 -11.03
N ALA A 132 5.40 26.13 -11.79
CA ALA A 132 5.00 26.71 -13.07
C ALA A 132 3.52 26.47 -13.35
N TYR A 133 2.90 27.35 -14.14
CA TYR A 133 1.55 27.18 -14.64
C TYR A 133 1.55 26.37 -15.93
N ILE A 134 0.46 25.68 -16.20
CA ILE A 134 0.19 25.00 -17.47
C ILE A 134 -1.15 25.48 -18.02
N VAL A 135 -1.18 25.81 -19.30
CA VAL A 135 -2.41 26.21 -20.00
C VAL A 135 -3.27 24.97 -20.22
N THR A 136 -4.47 24.98 -19.64
CA THR A 136 -5.47 23.90 -19.77
C THR A 136 -6.43 24.16 -20.90
N ASP A 137 -6.80 25.43 -21.10
CA ASP A 137 -7.62 25.90 -22.21
C ASP A 137 -7.03 27.25 -22.73
N PRO A 138 -6.60 27.30 -23.99
CA PRO A 138 -6.05 28.53 -24.56
C PRO A 138 -7.10 29.60 -24.93
N GLY A 139 -8.40 29.23 -25.00
CA GLY A 139 -9.45 30.14 -25.46
C GLY A 139 -9.13 30.81 -26.79
N GLU A 140 -9.48 32.10 -26.93
CA GLU A 140 -9.19 32.94 -28.14
C GLU A 140 -7.81 33.63 -28.06
N THR A 141 -6.90 33.16 -27.22
CA THR A 141 -5.57 33.74 -27.02
C THR A 141 -4.51 33.07 -27.90
N PRO A 142 -3.35 33.71 -28.16
CA PRO A 142 -2.25 33.11 -28.92
C PRO A 142 -1.50 31.99 -28.14
N LEU A 143 -1.97 31.64 -26.96
CA LEU A 143 -1.39 30.58 -26.14
C LEU A 143 -1.67 29.21 -26.77
N MET A 144 -0.78 28.23 -26.50
CA MET A 144 -0.99 26.86 -26.93
C MET A 144 -1.40 26.00 -25.74
N ARG A 145 -2.23 25.00 -26.00
CA ARG A 145 -2.54 23.97 -25.00
C ARG A 145 -1.25 23.28 -24.54
N ASN A 146 -1.15 22.97 -23.25
CA ASN A 146 0.05 22.42 -22.60
C ASN A 146 1.25 23.38 -22.55
N GLN A 147 1.08 24.66 -22.94
CA GLN A 147 2.13 25.66 -22.80
C GLN A 147 2.41 25.94 -21.32
N ILE A 148 3.69 26.07 -21.01
CA ILE A 148 4.14 26.35 -19.65
C ILE A 148 4.39 27.86 -19.52
N LEU A 149 3.87 28.41 -18.43
CA LEU A 149 4.04 29.82 -18.08
C LEU A 149 4.74 29.91 -16.72
N SER A 150 5.72 30.80 -16.65
CA SER A 150 6.27 31.24 -15.37
C SER A 150 5.24 32.12 -14.64
N GLU A 151 5.44 32.37 -13.36
CA GLU A 151 4.52 33.22 -12.59
C GLU A 151 4.43 34.67 -13.15
N LYS A 152 5.55 35.19 -13.69
CA LYS A 152 5.57 36.50 -14.36
C LYS A 152 4.76 36.45 -15.65
N GLU A 153 5.04 35.51 -16.55
CA GLU A 153 4.33 35.36 -17.81
C GLU A 153 2.82 35.15 -17.60
N TYR A 154 2.45 34.37 -16.56
CA TYR A 154 1.04 34.18 -16.22
C TYR A 154 0.36 35.48 -15.82
N ARG A 155 1.01 36.32 -15.00
CA ARG A 155 0.47 37.64 -14.63
C ARG A 155 0.36 38.57 -15.85
N ASP A 156 1.41 38.65 -16.67
CA ASP A 156 1.43 39.49 -17.88
C ASP A 156 0.31 39.06 -18.86
N MET A 157 0.07 37.74 -19.00
CA MET A 157 -1.00 37.23 -19.84
C MET A 157 -2.39 37.46 -19.23
N ARG A 158 -2.52 37.38 -17.90
CA ARG A 158 -3.76 37.66 -17.17
C ARG A 158 -4.15 39.15 -17.28
N GLU A 159 -3.19 40.06 -17.24
CA GLU A 159 -3.42 41.48 -17.43
C GLU A 159 -3.86 41.79 -18.87
N LYS A 160 -3.36 41.03 -19.86
CA LYS A 160 -3.64 41.27 -21.27
C LYS A 160 -4.92 40.64 -21.79
N TYR A 161 -5.26 39.42 -21.32
CA TYR A 161 -6.35 38.59 -21.82
C TYR A 161 -7.39 38.23 -20.74
N GLU A 162 -7.27 38.80 -19.56
CA GLU A 162 -8.19 38.60 -18.42
C GLU A 162 -8.58 37.11 -18.21
N ASP A 163 -9.85 36.76 -18.44
CA ASP A 163 -10.41 35.43 -18.24
C ASP A 163 -10.58 34.62 -19.53
N ASP A 164 -10.00 35.07 -20.65
CA ASP A 164 -10.14 34.40 -21.95
C ASP A 164 -9.36 33.07 -22.06
N PHE A 165 -8.50 32.73 -21.10
CA PHE A 165 -7.79 31.47 -21.04
C PHE A 165 -7.80 30.87 -19.64
N ASP A 166 -7.73 29.53 -19.56
CA ASP A 166 -7.58 28.80 -18.29
C ASP A 166 -6.17 28.21 -18.16
N ALA A 167 -5.51 28.52 -17.07
CA ALA A 167 -4.21 27.93 -16.72
C ALA A 167 -4.16 27.66 -15.22
N GLY A 168 -3.55 26.54 -14.85
CA GLY A 168 -3.50 26.12 -13.47
C GLY A 168 -2.17 25.49 -13.06
N MET A 169 -2.05 25.17 -11.79
CA MET A 169 -0.91 24.49 -11.20
C MET A 169 -1.34 23.21 -10.52
N GLY A 170 -0.39 22.30 -10.29
CA GLY A 170 -0.59 21.11 -9.51
C GLY A 170 -1.34 19.98 -10.23
N ALA A 171 -1.71 18.97 -9.48
CA ALA A 171 -2.39 17.81 -10.00
C ALA A 171 -3.80 18.10 -10.53
N GLU A 172 -4.44 19.18 -10.06
CA GLU A 172 -5.76 19.63 -10.53
C GLU A 172 -5.74 20.03 -12.01
N ALA A 173 -4.76 20.84 -12.41
CA ALA A 173 -4.58 21.24 -13.81
C ALA A 173 -4.24 20.03 -14.69
N VAL A 174 -3.35 19.16 -14.22
CA VAL A 174 -3.00 17.92 -14.94
C VAL A 174 -4.22 16.99 -15.08
N LYS A 175 -5.09 16.92 -14.07
CA LYS A 175 -6.34 16.15 -14.14
C LYS A 175 -7.26 16.67 -15.24
N LYS A 176 -7.49 17.99 -15.31
CA LYS A 176 -8.28 18.63 -16.38
C LYS A 176 -7.74 18.23 -17.76
N LEU A 177 -6.41 18.31 -17.96
CA LEU A 177 -5.79 17.91 -19.22
C LEU A 177 -5.97 16.42 -19.55
N LEU A 178 -5.86 15.53 -18.55
CA LEU A 178 -6.06 14.09 -18.76
C LEU A 178 -7.53 13.75 -19.07
N GLN A 179 -8.50 14.46 -18.50
CA GLN A 179 -9.93 14.30 -18.78
C GLN A 179 -10.31 14.68 -20.20
N GLN A 180 -9.56 15.64 -20.80
CA GLN A 180 -9.82 16.11 -22.15
C GLN A 180 -9.21 15.21 -23.25
N ILE A 181 -8.49 14.14 -22.88
CA ILE A 181 -7.90 13.20 -23.84
C ILE A 181 -8.96 12.21 -24.33
N ASP A 182 -9.23 12.23 -25.64
CA ASP A 182 -9.93 11.15 -26.31
C ASP A 182 -8.91 10.11 -26.77
N LEU A 183 -8.97 8.92 -26.14
CA LEU A 183 -8.02 7.83 -26.40
C LEU A 183 -8.16 7.21 -27.79
N GLU A 184 -9.38 7.15 -28.33
CA GLU A 184 -9.62 6.58 -29.67
C GLU A 184 -9.01 7.49 -30.74
N SER A 185 -9.38 8.76 -30.73
CA SER A 185 -8.85 9.76 -31.66
C SER A 185 -7.32 9.88 -31.59
N LEU A 186 -6.77 9.88 -30.36
CA LEU A 186 -5.32 9.94 -30.15
C LEU A 186 -4.60 8.71 -30.68
N SER A 187 -5.17 7.51 -30.51
CA SER A 187 -4.61 6.26 -31.05
C SER A 187 -4.56 6.29 -32.57
N GLU A 188 -5.65 6.72 -33.23
CA GLU A 188 -5.71 6.83 -34.69
C GLU A 188 -4.68 7.83 -35.25
N GLN A 189 -4.54 9.00 -34.61
CA GLN A 189 -3.55 10.02 -34.98
C GLN A 189 -2.13 9.47 -34.86
N LEU A 190 -1.79 8.79 -33.76
CA LEU A 190 -0.47 8.20 -33.56
C LEU A 190 -0.17 7.08 -34.55
N HIS A 191 -1.16 6.26 -34.92
CA HIS A 191 -1.02 5.25 -35.97
C HIS A 191 -0.76 5.88 -37.35
N ALA A 192 -1.43 6.99 -37.67
CA ALA A 192 -1.19 7.72 -38.91
C ALA A 192 0.22 8.33 -38.94
N GLU A 193 0.65 9.00 -37.84
CA GLU A 193 1.99 9.54 -37.72
C GLU A 193 3.08 8.47 -37.78
N LEU A 194 2.83 7.28 -37.26
CA LEU A 194 3.80 6.16 -37.25
C LEU A 194 4.18 5.73 -38.68
N LYS A 195 3.25 5.83 -39.64
CA LYS A 195 3.50 5.46 -41.06
C LYS A 195 4.53 6.40 -41.70
N SER A 196 4.59 7.65 -41.33
CA SER A 196 5.50 8.66 -41.89
C SER A 196 6.76 8.90 -41.06
N ALA A 197 6.80 8.43 -39.82
CA ALA A 197 7.89 8.70 -38.90
C ALA A 197 9.08 7.74 -39.07
N SER A 198 10.31 8.26 -38.85
CA SER A 198 11.56 7.50 -38.88
C SER A 198 12.45 7.81 -37.68
N GLY A 199 13.43 6.95 -37.40
CA GLY A 199 14.44 7.15 -36.37
C GLY A 199 13.89 7.33 -34.97
N GLN A 200 14.41 8.33 -34.24
CA GLN A 200 14.04 8.61 -32.85
C GLN A 200 12.58 9.04 -32.68
N LYS A 201 12.01 9.75 -33.68
CA LYS A 201 10.59 10.16 -33.69
C LYS A 201 9.70 8.93 -33.67
N LYS A 202 10.00 7.92 -34.51
CA LYS A 202 9.29 6.64 -34.55
C LYS A 202 9.31 5.93 -33.20
N ALA A 203 10.49 5.83 -32.56
CA ALA A 203 10.64 5.20 -31.26
C ALA A 203 9.82 5.90 -30.15
N ARG A 204 9.72 7.23 -30.18
CA ARG A 204 8.89 8.01 -29.25
C ARG A 204 7.39 7.77 -29.48
N ILE A 205 6.94 7.76 -30.72
CA ILE A 205 5.54 7.50 -31.09
C ILE A 205 5.15 6.07 -30.65
N VAL A 206 5.98 5.06 -30.90
CA VAL A 206 5.72 3.68 -30.46
C VAL A 206 5.51 3.59 -28.95
N LYS A 207 6.41 4.20 -28.15
CA LYS A 207 6.28 4.21 -26.68
C LYS A 207 5.02 4.95 -26.20
N ARG A 208 4.63 5.99 -26.93
CA ARG A 208 3.41 6.75 -26.62
C ARG A 208 2.17 5.94 -26.95
N LEU A 209 2.14 5.31 -28.13
CA LEU A 209 1.06 4.47 -28.60
C LEU A 209 0.83 3.27 -27.66
N GLU A 210 1.91 2.62 -27.21
CA GLU A 210 1.83 1.50 -26.26
C GLU A 210 1.07 1.89 -24.98
N VAL A 211 1.28 3.11 -24.47
CA VAL A 211 0.57 3.57 -23.28
C VAL A 211 -0.88 3.94 -23.58
N VAL A 212 -1.14 4.60 -24.72
CA VAL A 212 -2.51 4.97 -25.15
C VAL A 212 -3.35 3.73 -25.37
N ASP A 213 -2.84 2.73 -26.09
CA ASP A 213 -3.54 1.48 -26.36
C ASP A 213 -3.74 0.66 -25.07
N ALA A 214 -2.78 0.67 -24.15
CA ALA A 214 -2.95 0.02 -22.85
C ALA A 214 -4.12 0.62 -22.05
N PHE A 215 -4.32 1.94 -22.06
CA PHE A 215 -5.49 2.58 -21.45
C PHE A 215 -6.78 2.26 -22.20
N ARG A 216 -6.76 2.34 -23.52
CA ARG A 216 -7.91 2.05 -24.39
C ARG A 216 -8.43 0.62 -24.18
N ILE A 217 -7.55 -0.38 -24.29
CA ILE A 217 -7.90 -1.80 -24.18
C ILE A 217 -8.35 -2.17 -22.77
N SER A 218 -7.69 -1.62 -21.73
CA SER A 218 -8.02 -1.94 -20.34
C SER A 218 -9.30 -1.27 -19.82
N GLY A 219 -9.78 -0.23 -20.51
CA GLY A 219 -10.91 0.58 -20.05
C GLY A 219 -10.61 1.48 -18.85
N ASN A 220 -9.34 1.63 -18.46
CA ASN A 220 -8.94 2.57 -17.42
C ASN A 220 -8.97 4.00 -17.96
N LYS A 221 -9.47 4.94 -17.16
CA LYS A 221 -9.45 6.36 -17.52
C LYS A 221 -8.12 7.00 -17.14
N PRO A 222 -7.51 7.85 -18.02
CA PRO A 222 -6.26 8.54 -17.71
C PRO A 222 -6.30 9.39 -16.44
N GLU A 223 -7.44 10.01 -16.14
CA GLU A 223 -7.67 10.83 -14.94
C GLU A 223 -7.53 10.07 -13.62
N TRP A 224 -7.69 8.72 -13.63
CA TRP A 224 -7.52 7.91 -12.42
C TRP A 224 -6.06 7.81 -11.94
N MET A 225 -5.11 8.29 -12.74
CA MET A 225 -3.73 8.48 -12.28
C MET A 225 -3.58 9.65 -11.29
N ILE A 226 -4.63 10.46 -11.16
CA ILE A 226 -4.75 11.53 -10.16
C ILE A 226 -5.69 11.05 -9.05
N ILE A 227 -5.25 11.16 -7.82
CA ILE A 227 -5.93 10.64 -6.63
C ILE A 227 -6.77 11.75 -6.01
N ASP A 228 -8.08 11.59 -5.95
CA ASP A 228 -9.00 12.44 -5.20
C ASP A 228 -9.31 11.84 -3.83
N VAL A 229 -9.37 10.52 -3.78
CA VAL A 229 -9.68 9.74 -2.57
C VAL A 229 -8.55 8.76 -2.31
N LEU A 230 -7.92 8.87 -1.16
CA LEU A 230 -6.81 8.01 -0.77
C LEU A 230 -7.32 6.81 0.03
N PRO A 231 -7.06 5.56 -0.39
CA PRO A 231 -7.46 4.39 0.38
C PRO A 231 -6.60 4.23 1.63
N VAL A 232 -7.24 3.82 2.73
CA VAL A 232 -6.56 3.50 4.00
C VAL A 232 -6.63 2.00 4.21
N ILE A 233 -5.48 1.35 4.21
CA ILE A 233 -5.39 -0.10 4.37
C ILE A 233 -5.83 -0.55 5.77
N PRO A 234 -6.30 -1.80 5.93
CA PRO A 234 -6.77 -2.33 7.20
C PRO A 234 -5.75 -2.21 8.34
N PRO A 235 -6.19 -1.99 9.58
CA PRO A 235 -5.30 -1.79 10.74
C PRO A 235 -4.35 -2.95 11.02
N GLU A 236 -4.75 -4.19 10.79
CA GLU A 236 -3.90 -5.35 11.05
C GLU A 236 -2.75 -5.52 10.05
N ILE A 237 -2.82 -4.87 8.87
CA ILE A 237 -1.71 -4.82 7.91
C ILE A 237 -0.67 -3.77 8.32
N ARG A 238 -1.06 -2.79 9.18
CA ARG A 238 -0.21 -1.74 9.76
C ARG A 238 -0.32 -1.71 11.28
N PRO A 239 0.05 -2.79 11.95
CA PRO A 239 -0.27 -2.99 13.37
C PRO A 239 0.43 -1.98 14.27
N MET A 240 -0.17 -1.78 15.43
CA MET A 240 0.39 -1.07 16.58
C MET A 240 0.34 -2.00 17.78
N VAL A 241 1.49 -2.39 18.29
CA VAL A 241 1.63 -3.41 19.36
C VAL A 241 2.23 -2.77 20.59
N GLN A 242 1.62 -3.03 21.74
CA GLN A 242 2.19 -2.63 23.03
C GLN A 242 3.34 -3.56 23.42
N LEU A 243 4.49 -3.00 23.72
CA LEU A 243 5.67 -3.70 24.23
C LEU A 243 5.65 -3.68 25.77
N ASP A 244 6.48 -4.55 26.35
CA ASP A 244 6.74 -4.53 27.78
C ASP A 244 7.25 -3.15 28.22
N GLY A 245 6.76 -2.65 29.36
CA GLY A 245 7.07 -1.30 29.83
C GLY A 245 6.18 -0.20 29.24
N GLY A 246 5.03 -0.53 28.64
CA GLY A 246 4.00 0.44 28.21
C GLY A 246 4.33 1.22 26.95
N ARG A 247 5.45 0.93 26.28
CA ARG A 247 5.82 1.54 25.00
C ARG A 247 5.06 0.86 23.85
N PHE A 248 4.84 1.59 22.75
CA PHE A 248 4.18 1.06 21.55
C PHE A 248 5.17 0.95 20.39
N ALA A 249 5.18 -0.20 19.75
CA ALA A 249 5.77 -0.38 18.43
C ALA A 249 4.68 -0.18 17.37
N THR A 250 4.93 0.67 16.41
CA THR A 250 3.98 0.97 15.34
C THR A 250 4.61 0.77 13.97
N SER A 251 3.80 0.42 12.99
CA SER A 251 4.22 0.41 11.59
C SER A 251 4.51 1.84 11.11
N ASP A 252 5.55 2.01 10.30
CA ASP A 252 5.92 3.29 9.68
C ASP A 252 4.76 3.88 8.85
N LEU A 253 3.90 3.04 8.28
CA LEU A 253 2.72 3.47 7.53
C LEU A 253 1.76 4.33 8.36
N ASN A 254 1.62 4.05 9.66
CA ASN A 254 0.77 4.85 10.52
C ASN A 254 1.29 6.29 10.64
N ASP A 255 2.60 6.48 10.72
CA ASP A 255 3.21 7.82 10.74
C ASP A 255 3.04 8.55 9.40
N LEU A 256 3.22 7.85 8.28
CA LEU A 256 2.98 8.39 6.95
C LEU A 256 1.51 8.79 6.74
N TYR A 257 0.54 7.96 7.12
CA TYR A 257 -0.88 8.31 7.09
C TYR A 257 -1.20 9.52 7.99
N ARG A 258 -0.64 9.57 9.20
CA ARG A 258 -0.81 10.73 10.11
C ARG A 258 -0.33 12.03 9.46
N ARG A 259 0.81 12.01 8.77
CA ARG A 259 1.34 13.17 8.04
C ARG A 259 0.38 13.62 6.94
N VAL A 260 -0.17 12.68 6.15
CA VAL A 260 -1.17 12.99 5.13
C VAL A 260 -2.42 13.62 5.75
N ILE A 261 -2.99 13.02 6.78
CA ILE A 261 -4.22 13.53 7.43
C ILE A 261 -3.99 14.93 8.01
N ASN A 262 -2.86 15.15 8.70
CA ASN A 262 -2.52 16.45 9.27
C ASN A 262 -2.41 17.53 8.19
N ARG A 263 -1.71 17.26 7.07
CA ARG A 263 -1.60 18.20 5.95
C ARG A 263 -2.95 18.44 5.29
N ASN A 264 -3.73 17.39 5.07
CA ASN A 264 -5.06 17.49 4.48
C ASN A 264 -6.01 18.34 5.34
N ASN A 265 -6.06 18.09 6.65
CA ASN A 265 -6.90 18.86 7.57
C ASN A 265 -6.46 20.33 7.66
N ARG A 266 -5.15 20.57 7.67
CA ARG A 266 -4.61 21.93 7.64
C ARG A 266 -5.00 22.65 6.35
N LEU A 267 -4.88 21.99 5.20
CA LEU A 267 -5.29 22.55 3.91
C LEU A 267 -6.80 22.83 3.88
N LYS A 268 -7.64 21.90 4.32
CA LYS A 268 -9.11 22.11 4.43
C LYS A 268 -9.42 23.38 5.24
N ARG A 269 -8.72 23.55 6.39
CA ARG A 269 -8.91 24.72 7.23
C ARG A 269 -8.44 26.02 6.57
N LEU A 270 -7.30 26.01 5.85
CA LEU A 270 -6.79 27.18 5.14
C LEU A 270 -7.74 27.63 4.02
N ILE A 271 -8.29 26.68 3.27
CA ILE A 271 -9.30 26.96 2.23
C ILE A 271 -10.57 27.56 2.87
N GLN A 272 -11.06 27.01 3.97
CA GLN A 272 -12.24 27.54 4.68
C GLN A 272 -12.04 28.96 5.22
N LEU A 273 -10.81 29.30 5.60
CA LEU A 273 -10.45 30.61 6.11
C LEU A 273 -10.08 31.62 4.98
N ASN A 274 -10.20 31.26 3.72
CA ASN A 274 -9.79 32.05 2.56
C ASN A 274 -8.36 32.60 2.73
N ALA A 275 -7.42 31.77 3.17
CA ALA A 275 -6.04 32.14 3.38
C ALA A 275 -5.38 32.59 2.07
N PRO A 276 -4.32 33.44 2.11
CA PRO A 276 -3.60 33.90 0.93
C PRO A 276 -3.14 32.73 0.05
N ASP A 277 -3.27 32.88 -1.26
CA ASP A 277 -3.02 31.84 -2.26
C ASP A 277 -1.62 31.22 -2.16
N ILE A 278 -0.61 32.03 -1.83
CA ILE A 278 0.77 31.55 -1.67
C ILE A 278 0.89 30.52 -0.52
N ILE A 279 0.12 30.69 0.56
CA ILE A 279 0.09 29.75 1.69
C ILE A 279 -0.66 28.47 1.30
N VAL A 280 -1.81 28.62 0.62
CA VAL A 280 -2.61 27.51 0.14
C VAL A 280 -1.81 26.66 -0.87
N ARG A 281 -1.13 27.28 -1.83
CA ARG A 281 -0.25 26.57 -2.79
C ARG A 281 0.87 25.81 -2.11
N ASN A 282 1.51 26.39 -1.12
CA ASN A 282 2.57 25.70 -0.37
C ASN A 282 2.04 24.48 0.40
N GLU A 283 0.86 24.60 1.01
CA GLU A 283 0.25 23.48 1.73
C GLU A 283 -0.25 22.38 0.74
N LYS A 284 -0.78 22.75 -0.43
CA LYS A 284 -1.09 21.81 -1.52
C LYS A 284 0.15 21.03 -1.96
N ARG A 285 1.30 21.71 -2.13
CA ARG A 285 2.59 21.09 -2.43
C ARG A 285 3.03 20.11 -1.32
N MET A 286 2.89 20.51 -0.06
CA MET A 286 3.24 19.66 1.07
C MET A 286 2.34 18.44 1.20
N LEU A 287 1.05 18.55 0.83
CA LEU A 287 0.13 17.41 0.76
C LEU A 287 0.56 16.44 -0.34
N GLN A 288 0.91 16.96 -1.54
CA GLN A 288 1.45 16.14 -2.63
C GLN A 288 2.69 15.36 -2.17
N GLU A 289 3.65 16.02 -1.50
CA GLU A 289 4.86 15.39 -0.99
C GLU A 289 4.57 14.35 0.11
N ALA A 290 3.57 14.57 0.96
CA ALA A 290 3.17 13.61 1.98
C ALA A 290 2.55 12.33 1.39
N VAL A 291 1.74 12.47 0.34
CA VAL A 291 1.16 11.32 -0.37
C VAL A 291 2.24 10.58 -1.17
N ASP A 292 3.17 11.29 -1.80
CA ASP A 292 4.32 10.68 -2.48
C ASP A 292 5.14 9.81 -1.52
N ALA A 293 5.43 10.32 -0.31
CA ALA A 293 6.17 9.57 0.71
C ALA A 293 5.39 8.33 1.20
N LEU A 294 4.07 8.40 1.29
CA LEU A 294 3.24 7.24 1.67
C LEU A 294 3.31 6.14 0.61
N ILE A 295 3.26 6.49 -0.68
CA ILE A 295 3.25 5.53 -1.77
C ILE A 295 4.66 4.99 -2.04
N ASP A 296 5.65 5.85 -2.26
CA ASP A 296 7.05 5.45 -2.57
C ASP A 296 8.05 6.46 -1.98
N ASN A 297 8.41 6.28 -0.73
CA ASN A 297 9.30 7.18 0.00
C ASN A 297 10.70 7.19 -0.61
N GLY A 298 11.23 8.39 -0.88
CA GLY A 298 12.55 8.58 -1.48
C GLY A 298 12.58 8.49 -3.01
N ARG A 299 11.45 8.27 -3.68
CA ARG A 299 11.35 8.30 -5.14
C ARG A 299 11.61 9.70 -5.72
N ARG A 300 11.24 10.73 -4.98
CA ARG A 300 11.50 12.14 -5.31
C ARG A 300 12.30 12.80 -4.20
N GLY A 301 13.58 13.01 -4.43
CA GLY A 301 14.45 13.70 -3.49
C GLY A 301 14.78 12.91 -2.22
N ARG A 302 15.00 13.62 -1.11
CA ARG A 302 15.39 13.01 0.16
C ARG A 302 14.19 12.28 0.78
N ALA A 303 14.42 11.04 1.21
CA ALA A 303 13.40 10.25 1.89
C ALA A 303 12.99 10.88 3.22
N VAL A 304 11.71 10.77 3.56
CA VAL A 304 11.18 11.12 4.88
C VAL A 304 11.71 10.13 5.90
N THR A 305 12.29 10.64 6.97
CA THR A 305 12.92 9.85 8.02
C THR A 305 12.12 9.89 9.33
N GLY A 306 12.27 8.84 10.12
CA GLY A 306 11.79 8.75 11.49
C GLY A 306 12.92 8.99 12.49
N ALA A 307 12.80 8.40 13.68
CA ALA A 307 13.86 8.43 14.68
C ALA A 307 15.16 7.84 14.14
N ASN A 308 16.30 8.36 14.59
CA ASN A 308 17.65 7.92 14.17
C ASN A 308 17.92 8.03 12.66
N ASN A 309 17.32 9.00 11.99
CA ASN A 309 17.48 9.24 10.54
C ASN A 309 17.18 8.01 9.64
N ARG A 310 16.47 6.99 10.16
CA ARG A 310 16.03 5.85 9.38
C ARG A 310 14.91 6.27 8.45
N ALA A 311 15.02 5.97 7.15
CA ALA A 311 13.94 6.18 6.18
C ALA A 311 12.70 5.36 6.57
N LEU A 312 11.52 5.99 6.53
CA LEU A 312 10.25 5.32 6.80
C LEU A 312 9.89 4.38 5.64
N LYS A 313 9.41 3.19 5.98
CA LYS A 313 9.00 2.17 5.00
C LYS A 313 7.64 2.51 4.40
N SER A 314 7.61 2.78 3.09
CA SER A 314 6.40 3.14 2.34
C SER A 314 5.62 1.90 1.86
N LEU A 315 4.45 2.13 1.22
CA LEU A 315 3.65 1.06 0.61
C LEU A 315 4.44 0.29 -0.46
N SER A 316 5.19 1.00 -1.31
CA SER A 316 6.06 0.38 -2.32
C SER A 316 7.13 -0.52 -1.70
N ASP A 317 7.72 -0.09 -0.58
CA ASP A 317 8.76 -0.86 0.12
C ASP A 317 8.22 -2.13 0.77
N MET A 318 6.92 -2.20 1.03
CA MET A 318 6.27 -3.42 1.49
C MET A 318 6.16 -4.49 0.39
N LEU A 319 6.20 -4.10 -0.87
CA LEU A 319 6.05 -4.99 -2.03
C LEU A 319 7.38 -5.35 -2.67
N LYS A 320 8.30 -4.37 -2.80
CA LYS A 320 9.58 -4.51 -3.52
C LYS A 320 10.72 -5.03 -2.64
N GLY A 321 11.78 -5.52 -3.27
CA GLY A 321 13.03 -5.94 -2.63
C GLY A 321 12.99 -7.31 -1.96
N LYS A 322 14.10 -7.66 -1.28
CA LYS A 322 14.27 -8.98 -0.62
C LYS A 322 13.29 -9.19 0.54
N GLN A 323 12.93 -8.12 1.25
CA GLN A 323 12.00 -8.13 2.39
C GLN A 323 10.58 -7.74 1.99
N GLY A 324 10.31 -7.57 0.69
CA GLY A 324 8.98 -7.29 0.19
C GLY A 324 8.09 -8.53 0.15
N ARG A 325 6.79 -8.28 0.06
CA ARG A 325 5.76 -9.33 0.11
C ARG A 325 5.95 -10.40 -0.96
N PHE A 326 6.33 -10.02 -2.18
CA PHE A 326 6.54 -10.97 -3.27
C PHE A 326 7.66 -11.96 -2.97
N ARG A 327 8.85 -11.49 -2.59
CA ARG A 327 10.01 -12.36 -2.39
C ARG A 327 10.02 -13.06 -1.04
N GLN A 328 9.48 -12.44 0.01
CA GLN A 328 9.56 -12.98 1.37
C GLN A 328 8.38 -13.89 1.73
N ASN A 329 7.18 -13.65 1.17
CA ASN A 329 5.96 -14.32 1.60
C ASN A 329 5.21 -15.08 0.49
N LEU A 330 5.42 -14.74 -0.80
CA LEU A 330 4.72 -15.34 -1.92
C LEU A 330 5.59 -16.34 -2.70
N LEU A 331 6.79 -15.95 -3.11
CA LEU A 331 7.72 -16.85 -3.81
C LEU A 331 8.36 -17.89 -2.88
N GLY A 332 8.38 -17.62 -1.59
CA GLY A 332 8.84 -18.53 -0.57
C GLY A 332 8.29 -18.14 0.78
N LYS A 333 8.05 -19.11 1.65
CA LYS A 333 7.58 -18.93 3.03
C LYS A 333 8.49 -19.66 3.97
N ARG A 334 8.67 -19.12 5.18
CA ARG A 334 9.24 -19.91 6.27
C ARG A 334 8.24 -20.96 6.67
N VAL A 335 8.70 -22.17 6.79
CA VAL A 335 7.88 -23.33 7.19
C VAL A 335 8.45 -23.94 8.47
N ASP A 336 7.59 -24.56 9.26
CA ASP A 336 7.99 -25.33 10.42
C ASP A 336 8.66 -26.63 10.00
N TYR A 337 9.39 -27.28 10.92
CA TYR A 337 10.09 -28.55 10.70
C TYR A 337 11.09 -28.48 9.52
N SER A 338 11.79 -27.38 9.40
CA SER A 338 12.82 -27.15 8.39
C SER A 338 14.05 -26.52 9.03
N GLY A 339 15.22 -26.80 8.48
CA GLY A 339 16.49 -26.29 8.98
C GLY A 339 17.48 -26.00 7.86
N ARG A 340 18.50 -25.21 8.18
CA ARG A 340 19.60 -24.90 7.29
C ARG A 340 20.90 -24.85 8.09
N SER A 341 21.93 -25.53 7.59
CA SER A 341 23.25 -25.52 8.20
C SER A 341 24.36 -25.55 7.16
N VAL A 342 25.59 -25.41 7.59
CA VAL A 342 26.76 -25.58 6.74
C VAL A 342 26.94 -27.05 6.40
N ILE A 343 27.28 -27.34 5.15
CA ILE A 343 27.57 -28.70 4.68
C ILE A 343 29.06 -28.96 4.87
N CYS A 344 29.38 -30.03 5.57
CA CYS A 344 30.76 -30.49 5.80
C CYS A 344 30.99 -31.84 5.11
N VAL A 345 32.23 -32.19 4.84
CA VAL A 345 32.59 -33.52 4.33
C VAL A 345 32.35 -34.60 5.39
N GLY A 346 31.89 -35.78 4.97
CA GLY A 346 31.63 -36.95 5.82
C GLY A 346 32.21 -38.22 5.15
N PRO A 347 33.54 -38.47 5.22
CA PRO A 347 34.17 -39.57 4.47
C PRO A 347 33.68 -40.95 4.89
N GLU A 348 33.10 -41.10 6.09
CA GLU A 348 32.58 -42.34 6.62
C GLU A 348 31.14 -42.66 6.17
N LEU A 349 30.45 -41.65 5.57
CA LEU A 349 29.06 -41.79 5.12
C LEU A 349 29.00 -42.41 3.72
N LYS A 350 28.02 -43.29 3.53
CA LYS A 350 27.69 -43.79 2.19
C LYS A 350 27.05 -42.70 1.34
N ILE A 351 27.04 -42.86 0.01
CA ILE A 351 26.57 -41.84 -0.93
C ILE A 351 25.11 -41.40 -0.74
N TYR A 352 24.30 -42.28 -0.16
CA TYR A 352 22.88 -42.03 0.14
C TYR A 352 22.64 -41.62 1.60
N GLN A 353 23.70 -41.47 2.42
CA GLN A 353 23.59 -41.10 3.82
C GLN A 353 24.01 -39.64 4.03
N CYS A 354 23.34 -38.97 4.96
CA CYS A 354 23.75 -37.65 5.44
C CYS A 354 23.70 -37.60 6.98
N GLY A 355 24.68 -36.96 7.59
CA GLY A 355 24.69 -36.71 9.03
C GLY A 355 23.95 -35.40 9.35
N VAL A 356 23.04 -35.48 10.32
CA VAL A 356 22.28 -34.31 10.78
C VAL A 356 22.56 -34.11 12.28
N PRO A 357 22.79 -32.86 12.76
CA PRO A 357 22.93 -32.59 14.19
C PRO A 357 21.69 -33.06 14.97
N LYS A 358 21.89 -33.70 16.14
CA LYS A 358 20.81 -34.26 16.97
C LYS A 358 19.69 -33.23 17.25
N GLU A 359 20.04 -32.01 17.60
CA GLU A 359 19.07 -30.95 17.90
C GLU A 359 18.21 -30.58 16.68
N MET A 360 18.83 -30.52 15.50
CA MET A 360 18.08 -30.28 14.25
C MET A 360 17.16 -31.46 13.94
N ALA A 361 17.66 -32.70 14.08
CA ALA A 361 16.83 -33.89 13.85
C ALA A 361 15.63 -33.95 14.80
N LEU A 362 15.81 -33.59 16.07
CA LEU A 362 14.74 -33.54 17.06
C LEU A 362 13.62 -32.56 16.64
N GLU A 363 13.97 -31.41 16.12
CA GLU A 363 12.98 -30.41 15.68
C GLU A 363 12.31 -30.81 14.34
N LEU A 364 13.07 -31.37 13.41
CA LEU A 364 12.55 -31.80 12.10
C LEU A 364 11.54 -32.97 12.25
N PHE A 365 11.86 -33.96 13.10
CA PHE A 365 11.04 -35.13 13.32
C PHE A 365 10.07 -35.02 14.51
N ARG A 366 9.96 -33.86 15.11
CA ARG A 366 9.14 -33.60 16.31
C ARG A 366 7.72 -34.14 16.24
N PRO A 367 6.92 -33.98 15.18
CA PRO A 367 5.58 -34.56 15.09
C PRO A 367 5.57 -36.06 15.13
N PHE A 368 6.52 -36.71 14.46
CA PHE A 368 6.64 -38.16 14.39
C PHE A 368 7.03 -38.76 15.75
N ILE A 369 8.00 -38.12 16.43
CA ILE A 369 8.41 -38.50 17.78
C ILE A 369 7.24 -38.38 18.75
N MET A 370 6.49 -37.26 18.71
CA MET A 370 5.31 -37.09 19.58
C MET A 370 4.25 -38.15 19.32
N LYS A 371 4.01 -38.51 18.04
CA LYS A 371 3.10 -39.57 17.65
C LYS A 371 3.55 -40.91 18.24
N LYS A 372 4.80 -41.27 18.02
CA LYS A 372 5.39 -42.56 18.50
C LYS A 372 5.36 -42.68 20.02
N LEU A 373 5.75 -41.61 20.76
CA LEU A 373 5.68 -41.59 22.23
C LEU A 373 4.27 -41.82 22.77
N VAL A 374 3.23 -41.42 22.06
CA VAL A 374 1.84 -41.69 22.47
C VAL A 374 1.43 -43.09 22.07
N GLU A 375 1.81 -43.61 20.92
CA GLU A 375 1.53 -44.97 20.44
C GLU A 375 2.20 -46.03 21.34
N ASP A 376 3.45 -45.83 21.74
CA ASP A 376 4.20 -46.72 22.62
C ASP A 376 3.78 -46.60 24.11
N GLY A 377 2.82 -45.73 24.43
CA GLY A 377 2.33 -45.56 25.79
C GLY A 377 3.28 -44.81 26.74
N ALA A 378 4.42 -44.29 26.25
CA ALA A 378 5.36 -43.52 27.05
C ALA A 378 4.79 -42.15 27.45
N ALA A 379 3.83 -41.64 26.68
CA ALA A 379 3.10 -40.42 26.97
C ALA A 379 1.58 -40.62 26.88
N ASN A 380 0.83 -40.19 27.89
CA ASN A 380 -0.64 -40.36 27.94
C ASN A 380 -1.40 -39.48 26.94
N ASN A 381 -0.80 -38.39 26.46
CA ASN A 381 -1.38 -37.48 25.50
C ASN A 381 -0.31 -36.61 24.81
N ILE A 382 -0.68 -35.94 23.70
CA ILE A 382 0.20 -35.07 22.90
C ILE A 382 0.83 -33.97 23.76
N LYS A 383 0.13 -33.42 24.75
CA LYS A 383 0.65 -32.36 25.63
C LYS A 383 1.78 -32.88 26.54
N SER A 384 1.65 -34.14 27.01
CA SER A 384 2.70 -34.80 27.77
C SER A 384 3.90 -35.15 26.90
N ALA A 385 3.65 -35.69 25.70
CA ALA A 385 4.68 -35.99 24.71
C ALA A 385 5.49 -34.74 24.36
N LYS A 386 4.82 -33.60 24.09
CA LYS A 386 5.49 -32.32 23.85
C LYS A 386 6.42 -31.90 24.99
N LYS A 387 5.97 -32.03 26.25
CA LYS A 387 6.82 -31.73 27.41
C LYS A 387 8.03 -32.66 27.54
N MET A 388 7.90 -33.92 27.11
CA MET A 388 9.01 -34.88 27.13
C MET A 388 10.05 -34.48 26.05
N VAL A 389 9.60 -34.15 24.86
CA VAL A 389 10.45 -33.65 23.75
C VAL A 389 11.17 -32.36 24.15
N ASP A 390 10.46 -31.38 24.73
CA ASP A 390 11.06 -30.12 25.19
C ASP A 390 12.10 -30.32 26.30
N LYS A 391 12.01 -31.39 27.07
CA LYS A 391 12.97 -31.76 28.11
C LYS A 391 14.12 -32.65 27.62
N GLY A 392 14.05 -33.18 26.39
CA GLY A 392 15.07 -34.04 25.81
C GLY A 392 15.30 -35.35 26.58
N ARG A 393 14.23 -36.03 27.03
CA ARG A 393 14.34 -37.28 27.77
C ARG A 393 14.94 -38.39 26.92
N THR A 394 15.49 -39.44 27.56
CA THR A 394 16.14 -40.57 26.88
C THR A 394 15.21 -41.26 25.90
N GLU A 395 13.97 -41.50 26.30
CA GLU A 395 12.93 -42.14 25.47
C GLU A 395 12.65 -41.39 24.17
N VAL A 396 12.88 -40.07 24.17
CA VAL A 396 12.72 -39.22 22.98
C VAL A 396 13.81 -39.48 21.95
N TRP A 397 15.04 -39.71 22.42
CA TRP A 397 16.18 -40.05 21.55
C TRP A 397 16.05 -41.44 20.96
N ASP A 398 15.58 -42.42 21.74
CA ASP A 398 15.32 -43.75 21.24
C ASP A 398 14.23 -43.75 20.15
N CYS A 399 13.14 -43.00 20.36
CA CYS A 399 12.13 -42.76 19.33
C CYS A 399 12.66 -42.07 18.09
N LEU A 400 13.60 -41.12 18.25
CA LEU A 400 14.22 -40.42 17.13
C LEU A 400 15.07 -41.36 16.28
N LEU A 401 15.89 -42.18 16.90
CA LEU A 401 16.71 -43.19 16.21
C LEU A 401 15.83 -44.15 15.41
N TYR A 402 14.77 -44.69 16.01
CA TYR A 402 13.81 -45.56 15.31
C TYR A 402 13.13 -44.85 14.14
N THR A 403 12.73 -43.60 14.31
CA THR A 403 12.06 -42.84 13.25
C THR A 403 13.00 -42.53 12.06
N SER A 404 14.29 -42.33 12.34
CA SER A 404 15.29 -42.10 11.27
C SER A 404 15.64 -43.39 10.53
N ASP A 405 15.66 -44.51 11.22
CA ASP A 405 16.00 -45.81 10.64
C ASP A 405 14.87 -46.40 9.78
N ALA A 406 13.62 -46.14 10.13
CA ALA A 406 12.46 -46.55 9.34
C ALA A 406 12.39 -45.93 7.92
N ALA A 407 13.19 -44.90 7.63
CA ALA A 407 13.30 -44.32 6.32
C ALA A 407 14.21 -45.12 5.36
N ASP A 408 15.04 -46.02 5.90
CA ASP A 408 15.96 -46.87 5.12
C ASP A 408 15.26 -48.17 4.64
N GLU A 409 14.04 -48.46 5.08
CA GLU A 409 13.26 -49.64 4.68
C GLU A 409 12.26 -49.39 3.54
N LEU A 410 12.20 -48.15 3.01
CA LEU A 410 11.38 -47.73 1.85
C LEU A 410 12.26 -47.47 0.63
#